data_c9d8ba7793fe4f77518725ccbc2768d3
#
_entry.id   c9d8ba7793fe4f77518725ccbc2768d3
#
_cell.length_a   1.000
_cell.length_b   1.000
_cell.length_c   1.000
_cell.angle_alpha   90.00
_cell.angle_beta   90.00
_cell.angle_gamma   90.00
#
_symmetry.space_group_name_H-M   'P 1'
#
loop_
_entity.id
_entity.type
_entity.pdbx_description
1 polymer ?
#
loop_
_entity_poly.entity_id
_entity_poly.type
_entity_poly.pdbx_seq_one_letter_code
_entity_poly.pdbx_strand_id
1 'polypeptide(L)'
;MTTIYLGIISYIIIILSFVSSLLLFRSIKKRSFSLLKEFPYELKANEWKLDLCFGTSLSIGIGLLCVLCLFNFFYSNNYSFIGKSLGVELIITNIFLIGLFVLDMNSYKSHITMTSLFYVMNFICYTTLGFVALKNYSINHLWLVLLSFFISFSILVSMFSPLISSWYKLKKEEKKGEEVFTRGKVFILAFIEWINIFVYLLIYILVIIEPFIK
;
A
#
# COMPACT_ATOMS: atom_id res chain seq x y z
N MET A 1 13.99 -16.03 14.40
CA MET A 1 15.07 -15.21 13.79
C MET A 1 15.01 -15.16 12.28
N THR A 2 14.88 -16.26 11.57
CA THR A 2 14.77 -16.33 10.07
C THR A 2 13.71 -15.37 9.50
N THR A 3 12.57 -15.24 10.13
CA THR A 3 11.44 -14.41 9.68
C THR A 3 11.78 -12.91 9.67
N ILE A 4 12.52 -12.46 10.70
CA ILE A 4 12.94 -11.04 10.77
C ILE A 4 13.92 -10.73 9.64
N TYR A 5 14.92 -11.60 9.41
CA TYR A 5 15.90 -11.38 8.35
C TYR A 5 15.24 -11.35 6.96
N LEU A 6 14.31 -12.28 6.70
CA LEU A 6 13.57 -12.29 5.44
C LEU A 6 12.68 -11.03 5.31
N GLY A 7 12.05 -10.59 6.40
CA GLY A 7 11.30 -9.32 6.41
C GLY A 7 12.18 -8.12 6.08
N ILE A 8 13.36 -8.02 6.67
CA ILE A 8 14.33 -6.96 6.39
C ILE A 8 14.78 -7.00 4.93
N ILE A 9 15.11 -8.18 4.40
CA ILE A 9 15.51 -8.36 2.99
C ILE A 9 14.39 -7.90 2.07
N SER A 10 13.14 -8.27 2.34
CA SER A 10 11.97 -7.86 1.55
C SER A 10 11.82 -6.34 1.53
N TYR A 11 11.97 -5.67 2.67
CA TYR A 11 11.94 -4.20 2.74
C TYR A 11 13.09 -3.55 1.98
N ILE A 12 14.29 -4.10 2.06
CA ILE A 12 15.45 -3.62 1.28
C ILE A 12 15.12 -3.72 -0.22
N ILE A 13 14.57 -4.84 -0.68
CA ILE A 13 14.16 -5.02 -2.08
C ILE A 13 13.13 -3.96 -2.49
N ILE A 14 12.10 -3.72 -1.68
CA ILE A 14 11.06 -2.72 -1.96
C ILE A 14 11.67 -1.31 -2.04
N ILE A 15 12.52 -0.93 -1.09
CA ILE A 15 13.15 0.39 -1.05
C ILE A 15 14.08 0.58 -2.25
N LEU A 16 14.94 -0.39 -2.55
CA LEU A 16 15.85 -0.32 -3.69
C LEU A 16 15.08 -0.24 -5.01
N SER A 17 14.01 -1.01 -5.15
CA SER A 17 13.12 -0.95 -6.30
C SER A 17 12.49 0.43 -6.48
N PHE A 18 11.96 0.99 -5.40
CA PHE A 18 11.34 2.32 -5.43
C PHE A 18 12.34 3.41 -5.79
N VAL A 19 13.52 3.43 -5.15
CA VAL A 19 14.59 4.39 -5.44
C VAL A 19 15.08 4.24 -6.89
N SER A 20 15.33 3.03 -7.35
CA SER A 20 15.75 2.76 -8.74
C SER A 20 14.70 3.25 -9.75
N SER A 21 13.41 3.05 -9.46
CA SER A 21 12.32 3.53 -10.32
C SER A 21 12.26 5.06 -10.38
N LEU A 22 12.48 5.75 -9.26
CA LEU A 22 12.56 7.22 -9.23
C LEU A 22 13.74 7.75 -10.05
N LEU A 23 14.91 7.10 -9.93
CA LEU A 23 16.12 7.48 -10.69
C LEU A 23 15.93 7.25 -12.19
N LEU A 24 15.36 6.10 -12.58
CA LEU A 24 15.02 5.79 -13.96
C LEU A 24 13.99 6.77 -14.53
N PHE A 25 12.93 7.07 -13.77
CA PHE A 25 11.94 8.07 -14.17
C PHE A 25 12.60 9.42 -14.46
N ARG A 26 13.49 9.89 -13.56
CA ARG A 26 14.24 11.13 -13.77
C ARG A 26 15.12 11.07 -15.00
N SER A 27 15.78 9.95 -15.25
CA SER A 27 16.63 9.76 -16.43
C SER A 27 15.84 9.80 -17.73
N ILE A 28 14.67 9.14 -17.78
CA ILE A 28 13.84 9.03 -19.00
C ILE A 28 13.03 10.29 -19.23
N LYS A 29 12.30 10.77 -18.22
CA LYS A 29 11.38 11.92 -18.34
C LYS A 29 12.07 13.28 -18.18
N LYS A 30 13.39 13.31 -17.86
CA LYS A 30 14.18 14.53 -17.63
C LYS A 30 13.58 15.46 -16.57
N ARG A 31 12.77 14.95 -15.67
CA ARG A 31 12.18 15.64 -14.52
C ARG A 31 12.05 14.72 -13.32
N SER A 32 11.92 15.29 -12.13
CA SER A 32 11.69 14.51 -10.92
C SER A 32 10.22 14.10 -10.80
N PHE A 33 9.99 12.87 -10.34
CA PHE A 33 8.67 12.40 -9.95
C PHE A 33 8.20 13.10 -8.66
N SER A 34 6.93 13.43 -8.58
CA SER A 34 6.36 14.13 -7.44
C SER A 34 5.26 13.31 -6.76
N LEU A 35 5.55 12.74 -5.59
CA LEU A 35 4.57 12.03 -4.76
C LEU A 35 3.35 12.90 -4.38
N LEU A 36 3.51 14.23 -4.40
CA LEU A 36 2.42 15.17 -4.09
C LEU A 36 1.48 15.42 -5.26
N LYS A 37 1.84 15.01 -6.49
CA LYS A 37 1.11 15.37 -7.71
C LYS A 37 0.78 14.20 -8.60
N GLU A 38 1.59 13.14 -8.53
CA GLU A 38 1.55 12.03 -9.47
C GLU A 38 1.07 10.76 -8.78
N PHE A 39 0.18 10.06 -9.41
CA PHE A 39 -0.34 8.79 -8.92
C PHE A 39 0.71 7.68 -8.97
N PRO A 40 0.58 6.64 -8.15
CA PRO A 40 1.51 5.51 -8.15
C PRO A 40 1.73 4.87 -9.52
N TYR A 41 0.64 4.66 -10.31
CA TYR A 41 0.76 4.07 -11.64
C TYR A 41 1.53 4.95 -12.64
N GLU A 42 1.62 6.28 -12.42
CA GLU A 42 2.35 7.20 -13.29
C GLU A 42 3.88 7.06 -13.15
N LEU A 43 4.36 6.45 -12.08
CA LEU A 43 5.78 6.09 -11.95
C LEU A 43 6.18 5.06 -13.02
N LYS A 44 5.24 4.25 -13.47
CA LYS A 44 5.38 3.29 -14.54
C LYS A 44 5.57 3.96 -15.92
N ALA A 45 4.87 5.05 -16.19
CA ALA A 45 5.02 5.98 -17.32
C ALA A 45 5.15 5.35 -18.72
N ASN A 46 4.50 4.20 -18.97
CA ASN A 46 4.50 3.47 -20.25
C ASN A 46 5.91 3.11 -20.80
N GLU A 47 6.92 3.07 -19.95
CA GLU A 47 8.28 2.69 -20.30
C GLU A 47 8.59 1.31 -19.73
N TRP A 48 8.82 0.33 -20.59
CA TRP A 48 9.03 -1.07 -20.18
C TRP A 48 10.12 -1.26 -19.11
N LYS A 49 11.16 -0.43 -19.10
CA LYS A 49 12.22 -0.48 -18.09
C LYS A 49 11.72 -0.08 -16.70
N LEU A 50 10.86 0.94 -16.64
CA LEU A 50 10.23 1.36 -15.40
C LEU A 50 9.23 0.31 -14.91
N ASP A 51 8.47 -0.27 -15.83
CA ASP A 51 7.53 -1.36 -15.54
C ASP A 51 8.25 -2.58 -14.97
N LEU A 52 9.39 -2.96 -15.57
CA LEU A 52 10.17 -4.10 -15.10
C LEU A 52 10.78 -3.83 -13.71
N CYS A 53 11.37 -2.66 -13.48
CA CYS A 53 11.96 -2.33 -12.19
C CYS A 53 10.94 -2.20 -11.07
N PHE A 54 9.89 -1.45 -11.28
CA PHE A 54 8.94 -1.15 -10.21
C PHE A 54 7.92 -2.25 -10.00
N GLY A 55 7.26 -2.70 -11.07
CA GLY A 55 6.21 -3.70 -10.98
C GLY A 55 6.71 -5.06 -10.48
N THR A 56 7.80 -5.56 -11.06
CA THR A 56 8.34 -6.87 -10.68
C THR A 56 8.99 -6.86 -9.31
N SER A 57 9.81 -5.86 -9.00
CA SER A 57 10.52 -5.82 -7.72
C SER A 57 9.57 -5.52 -6.56
N LEU A 58 8.57 -4.67 -6.76
CA LEU A 58 7.52 -4.43 -5.77
C LEU A 58 6.71 -5.70 -5.55
N SER A 59 6.30 -6.38 -6.61
CA SER A 59 5.54 -7.63 -6.52
C SER A 59 6.33 -8.74 -5.82
N ILE A 60 7.64 -8.86 -6.09
CA ILE A 60 8.52 -9.83 -5.43
C ILE A 60 8.66 -9.46 -3.94
N GLY A 61 8.96 -8.21 -3.62
CA GLY A 61 9.14 -7.77 -2.24
C GLY A 61 7.87 -7.96 -1.40
N ILE A 62 6.72 -7.56 -1.93
CA ILE A 62 5.43 -7.73 -1.26
C ILE A 62 5.04 -9.21 -1.21
N GLY A 63 5.28 -9.96 -2.28
CA GLY A 63 5.03 -11.41 -2.30
C GLY A 63 5.82 -12.15 -1.23
N LEU A 64 7.09 -11.81 -1.03
CA LEU A 64 7.91 -12.35 0.05
C LEU A 64 7.35 -11.99 1.43
N LEU A 65 6.91 -10.74 1.63
CA LEU A 65 6.27 -10.34 2.89
C LEU A 65 4.98 -11.12 3.13
N CYS A 66 4.16 -11.34 2.10
CA CYS A 66 2.95 -12.17 2.21
C CYS A 66 3.28 -13.62 2.61
N VAL A 67 4.26 -14.23 1.96
CA VAL A 67 4.68 -15.60 2.28
C VAL A 67 5.17 -15.68 3.73
N LEU A 68 5.92 -14.68 4.21
CA LEU A 68 6.38 -14.61 5.58
C LEU A 68 5.23 -14.49 6.58
N CYS A 69 4.25 -13.63 6.29
CA CYS A 69 3.07 -13.49 7.12
C CYS A 69 2.26 -14.78 7.16
N LEU A 70 2.05 -15.41 6.01
CA LEU A 70 1.38 -16.70 5.93
C LEU A 70 2.11 -17.78 6.74
N PHE A 71 3.43 -17.87 6.59
CA PHE A 71 4.23 -18.81 7.36
C PHE A 71 4.08 -18.58 8.86
N ASN A 72 4.17 -17.33 9.31
CA ASN A 72 3.95 -17.00 10.72
C ASN A 72 2.55 -17.36 11.20
N PHE A 73 1.50 -17.02 10.44
CA PHE A 73 0.12 -17.22 10.85
C PHE A 73 -0.34 -18.67 10.78
N PHE A 74 0.15 -19.46 9.83
CA PHE A 74 -0.28 -20.85 9.67
C PHE A 74 0.56 -21.85 10.44
N TYR A 75 1.84 -21.57 10.68
CA TYR A 75 2.76 -22.48 11.37
C TYR A 75 3.03 -22.12 12.83
N SER A 76 2.72 -20.90 13.27
CA SER A 76 2.78 -20.56 14.69
C SER A 76 1.54 -21.12 15.39
N ASN A 77 1.73 -22.08 16.29
CA ASN A 77 0.64 -22.71 17.05
C ASN A 77 -0.14 -21.73 17.96
N ASN A 78 0.32 -20.49 18.09
CA ASN A 78 -0.27 -19.47 18.97
C ASN A 78 -1.30 -18.58 18.26
N TYR A 79 -1.48 -18.67 16.91
CA TYR A 79 -2.41 -17.80 16.22
C TYR A 79 -3.83 -18.37 16.20
N SER A 80 -4.72 -17.57 16.73
CA SER A 80 -6.16 -17.78 16.67
C SER A 80 -6.71 -17.66 15.25
N PHE A 81 -7.99 -18.02 15.07
CA PHE A 81 -8.75 -17.79 13.83
C PHE A 81 -8.59 -16.36 13.31
N ILE A 82 -8.57 -15.34 14.19
CA ILE A 82 -8.41 -13.92 13.82
C ILE A 82 -7.02 -13.65 13.20
N GLY A 83 -5.96 -14.26 13.69
CA GLY A 83 -4.63 -14.13 13.09
C GLY A 83 -4.56 -14.76 11.69
N LYS A 84 -5.24 -15.90 11.48
CA LYS A 84 -5.31 -16.53 10.16
C LYS A 84 -6.12 -15.69 9.17
N SER A 85 -7.21 -15.03 9.61
CA SER A 85 -7.99 -14.13 8.76
C SER A 85 -7.14 -12.94 8.29
N LEU A 86 -6.32 -12.36 9.16
CA LEU A 86 -5.40 -11.28 8.79
C LEU A 86 -4.45 -11.70 7.66
N GLY A 87 -3.93 -12.93 7.69
CA GLY A 87 -3.09 -13.45 6.60
C GLY A 87 -3.82 -13.48 5.25
N VAL A 88 -5.07 -13.93 5.23
CA VAL A 88 -5.91 -13.95 4.03
C VAL A 88 -6.23 -12.53 3.56
N GLU A 89 -6.58 -11.64 4.48
CA GLU A 89 -6.87 -10.23 4.21
C GLU A 89 -5.67 -9.52 3.56
N LEU A 90 -4.45 -9.77 4.04
CA LEU A 90 -3.22 -9.22 3.46
C LEU A 90 -3.00 -9.70 2.02
N ILE A 91 -3.30 -10.97 1.70
CA ILE A 91 -3.20 -11.48 0.32
C ILE A 91 -4.21 -10.75 -0.59
N ILE A 92 -5.45 -10.64 -0.16
CA ILE A 92 -6.50 -9.98 -0.94
C ILE A 92 -6.14 -8.51 -1.15
N THR A 93 -5.63 -7.83 -0.11
CA THR A 93 -5.19 -6.44 -0.21
C THR A 93 -4.05 -6.26 -1.21
N ASN A 94 -3.11 -7.22 -1.27
CA ASN A 94 -2.04 -7.21 -2.28
C ASN A 94 -2.56 -7.32 -3.71
N ILE A 95 -3.59 -8.13 -3.95
CA ILE A 95 -4.20 -8.24 -5.28
C ILE A 95 -4.74 -6.87 -5.71
N PHE A 96 -5.43 -6.16 -4.81
CA PHE A 96 -5.93 -4.81 -5.10
C PHE A 96 -4.80 -3.78 -5.26
N LEU A 97 -3.73 -3.88 -4.47
CA LEU A 97 -2.54 -3.05 -4.63
C LEU A 97 -1.89 -3.23 -6.01
N ILE A 98 -1.72 -4.47 -6.46
CA ILE A 98 -1.21 -4.76 -7.80
C ILE A 98 -2.15 -4.17 -8.86
N GLY A 99 -3.46 -4.32 -8.69
CA GLY A 99 -4.47 -3.72 -9.57
C GLY A 99 -4.32 -2.20 -9.67
N LEU A 100 -4.04 -1.53 -8.55
CA LEU A 100 -3.83 -0.08 -8.50
C LEU A 100 -2.60 0.37 -9.32
N PHE A 101 -1.54 -0.43 -9.36
CA PHE A 101 -0.37 -0.13 -10.18
C PHE A 101 -0.53 -0.49 -11.65
N VAL A 102 -1.33 -1.51 -11.97
CA VAL A 102 -1.54 -1.98 -13.34
C VAL A 102 -2.55 -1.12 -14.09
N LEU A 103 -3.63 -0.71 -13.42
CA LEU A 103 -4.71 0.03 -14.03
C LEU A 103 -4.40 1.53 -14.03
N ASP A 104 -4.31 2.11 -15.22
CA ASP A 104 -4.10 3.53 -15.43
C ASP A 104 -5.42 4.31 -15.44
N MET A 105 -5.33 5.65 -15.59
CA MET A 105 -6.49 6.53 -15.65
C MET A 105 -7.27 6.43 -16.97
N ASN A 106 -6.77 5.76 -18.01
CA ASN A 106 -7.54 5.47 -19.19
C ASN A 106 -8.68 4.49 -18.85
N SER A 107 -8.45 3.65 -17.83
CA SER A 107 -9.44 2.78 -17.22
C SER A 107 -10.00 3.37 -15.91
N TYR A 108 -10.40 4.64 -15.94
CA TYR A 108 -10.78 5.44 -14.77
C TYR A 108 -11.69 4.73 -13.78
N LYS A 109 -12.79 4.12 -14.24
CA LYS A 109 -13.73 3.41 -13.36
C LYS A 109 -13.05 2.23 -12.66
N SER A 110 -12.26 1.46 -13.40
CA SER A 110 -11.55 0.29 -12.86
C SER A 110 -10.47 0.71 -11.86
N HIS A 111 -9.72 1.78 -12.14
CA HIS A 111 -8.74 2.33 -11.22
C HIS A 111 -9.38 2.78 -9.90
N ILE A 112 -10.47 3.56 -9.95
CA ILE A 112 -11.20 3.98 -8.74
C ILE A 112 -11.72 2.78 -7.97
N THR A 113 -12.25 1.77 -8.64
CA THR A 113 -12.76 0.57 -7.98
C THR A 113 -11.65 -0.14 -7.24
N MET A 114 -10.48 -0.35 -7.87
CA MET A 114 -9.33 -1.00 -7.24
C MET A 114 -8.78 -0.18 -6.07
N THR A 115 -8.68 1.14 -6.23
CA THR A 115 -8.25 2.06 -5.16
C THR A 115 -9.20 1.98 -3.96
N SER A 116 -10.52 1.99 -4.22
CA SER A 116 -11.53 1.91 -3.17
C SER A 116 -11.48 0.58 -2.43
N LEU A 117 -11.36 -0.53 -3.16
CA LEU A 117 -11.22 -1.87 -2.58
C LEU A 117 -9.92 -2.01 -1.79
N PHE A 118 -8.82 -1.45 -2.30
CA PHE A 118 -7.55 -1.41 -1.58
C PHE A 118 -7.69 -0.68 -0.23
N TYR A 119 -8.37 0.46 -0.20
CA TYR A 119 -8.58 1.22 1.05
C TYR A 119 -9.46 0.46 2.03
N VAL A 120 -10.58 -0.11 1.56
CA VAL A 120 -11.47 -0.91 2.40
C VAL A 120 -10.70 -2.09 3.02
N MET A 121 -9.94 -2.80 2.23
CA MET A 121 -9.17 -3.95 2.72
C MET A 121 -8.05 -3.53 3.66
N ASN A 122 -7.37 -2.41 3.38
CA ASN A 122 -6.35 -1.85 4.27
C ASN A 122 -6.95 -1.47 5.64
N PHE A 123 -8.14 -0.84 5.65
CA PHE A 123 -8.91 -0.58 6.86
C PHE A 123 -9.22 -1.87 7.63
N ILE A 124 -9.70 -2.92 6.95
CA ILE A 124 -10.01 -4.22 7.55
C ILE A 124 -8.73 -4.84 8.15
N CYS A 125 -7.62 -4.88 7.42
CA CYS A 125 -6.35 -5.43 7.90
C CYS A 125 -5.88 -4.76 9.20
N TYR A 126 -5.93 -3.43 9.30
CA TYR A 126 -5.56 -2.72 10.52
C TYR A 126 -6.52 -2.95 11.67
N THR A 127 -7.81 -3.05 11.39
CA THR A 127 -8.83 -3.40 12.39
C THR A 127 -8.57 -4.80 12.93
N THR A 128 -8.33 -5.77 12.06
CA THR A 128 -8.02 -7.16 12.44
C THR A 128 -6.71 -7.25 13.22
N LEU A 129 -5.67 -6.51 12.82
CA LEU A 129 -4.42 -6.43 13.58
C LEU A 129 -4.65 -5.90 15.00
N GLY A 130 -5.48 -4.86 15.15
CA GLY A 130 -5.87 -4.35 16.46
C GLY A 130 -6.54 -5.41 17.33
N PHE A 131 -7.42 -6.23 16.76
CA PHE A 131 -8.04 -7.35 17.49
C PHE A 131 -7.07 -8.51 17.80
N VAL A 132 -6.11 -8.81 16.91
CA VAL A 132 -5.04 -9.77 17.19
C VAL A 132 -4.21 -9.31 18.38
N ALA A 133 -3.77 -8.06 18.37
CA ALA A 133 -3.00 -7.46 19.46
C ALA A 133 -3.80 -7.39 20.77
N LEU A 134 -5.11 -7.09 20.67
CA LEU A 134 -6.00 -7.07 21.84
C LEU A 134 -6.19 -8.45 22.46
N LYS A 135 -6.27 -9.50 21.64
CA LYS A 135 -6.39 -10.88 22.13
C LYS A 135 -5.13 -11.36 22.85
N ASN A 136 -3.97 -10.97 22.36
CA ASN A 136 -2.67 -11.28 22.96
C ASN A 136 -2.28 -10.24 24.03
N TYR A 137 -3.27 -9.51 24.58
CA TYR A 137 -3.08 -8.35 25.41
C TYR A 137 -2.15 -8.61 26.60
N SER A 138 -1.06 -7.89 26.59
CA SER A 138 -0.27 -7.49 27.76
C SER A 138 -0.18 -5.97 27.74
N ILE A 139 0.23 -5.35 28.82
CA ILE A 139 0.40 -3.89 28.88
C ILE A 139 1.33 -3.37 27.75
N ASN A 140 2.28 -4.22 27.36
CA ASN A 140 3.24 -3.93 26.31
C ASN A 140 2.61 -3.91 24.89
N HIS A 141 1.47 -4.57 24.68
CA HIS A 141 0.73 -4.56 23.41
C HIS A 141 -0.19 -3.35 23.25
N LEU A 142 -0.43 -2.58 24.33
CA LEU A 142 -1.38 -1.46 24.30
C LEU A 142 -1.07 -0.46 23.18
N TRP A 143 0.20 -0.14 22.97
CA TRP A 143 0.59 0.78 21.90
C TRP A 143 0.24 0.24 20.50
N LEU A 144 0.39 -1.08 20.27
CA LEU A 144 0.06 -1.71 18.99
C LEU A 144 -1.45 -1.70 18.75
N VAL A 145 -2.24 -1.98 19.78
CA VAL A 145 -3.71 -1.88 19.74
C VAL A 145 -4.14 -0.47 19.38
N LEU A 146 -3.65 0.53 20.11
CA LEU A 146 -3.99 1.94 19.89
C LEU A 146 -3.56 2.41 18.51
N LEU A 147 -2.33 2.08 18.08
CA LEU A 147 -1.80 2.44 16.78
C LEU A 147 -2.63 1.83 15.64
N SER A 148 -2.96 0.54 15.75
CA SER A 148 -3.74 -0.16 14.72
C SER A 148 -5.14 0.44 14.56
N PHE A 149 -5.85 0.67 15.64
CA PHE A 149 -7.17 1.30 15.57
C PHE A 149 -7.12 2.77 15.15
N PHE A 150 -6.09 3.52 15.55
CA PHE A 150 -5.89 4.90 15.10
C PHE A 150 -5.66 4.96 13.59
N ILE A 151 -4.80 4.08 13.05
CA ILE A 151 -4.55 4.02 11.60
C ILE A 151 -5.82 3.58 10.88
N SER A 152 -6.50 2.54 11.36
CA SER A 152 -7.77 2.08 10.79
C SER A 152 -8.80 3.21 10.71
N PHE A 153 -9.00 3.93 11.80
CA PHE A 153 -9.90 5.08 11.83
C PHE A 153 -9.46 6.19 10.86
N SER A 154 -8.17 6.47 10.76
CA SER A 154 -7.63 7.47 9.83
C SER A 154 -7.89 7.10 8.37
N ILE A 155 -7.76 5.81 8.00
CA ILE A 155 -8.11 5.31 6.66
C ILE A 155 -9.61 5.51 6.42
N LEU A 156 -10.45 5.12 7.37
CA LEU A 156 -11.91 5.28 7.27
C LEU A 156 -12.29 6.74 7.05
N VAL A 157 -11.76 7.66 7.85
CA VAL A 157 -12.00 9.11 7.70
C VAL A 157 -11.53 9.59 6.33
N SER A 158 -10.38 9.11 5.84
CA SER A 158 -9.88 9.48 4.51
C SER A 158 -10.83 9.03 3.40
N MET A 159 -11.47 7.86 3.51
CA MET A 159 -12.42 7.34 2.53
C MET A 159 -13.69 8.19 2.41
N PHE A 160 -14.17 8.72 3.53
CA PHE A 160 -15.36 9.59 3.55
C PHE A 160 -15.03 11.07 3.36
N SER A 161 -13.76 11.42 3.15
CA SER A 161 -13.36 12.81 2.94
C SER A 161 -14.02 13.38 1.67
N PRO A 162 -14.59 14.61 1.73
CA PRO A 162 -15.07 15.31 0.55
C PRO A 162 -14.01 15.48 -0.54
N LEU A 163 -12.73 15.42 -0.17
CA LEU A 163 -11.59 15.47 -1.09
C LEU A 163 -11.55 14.25 -2.00
N ILE A 164 -11.90 13.05 -1.49
CA ILE A 164 -12.02 11.84 -2.30
C ILE A 164 -13.27 11.89 -3.16
N SER A 165 -14.39 12.39 -2.65
CA SER A 165 -15.60 12.57 -3.45
C SER A 165 -15.42 13.57 -4.59
N SER A 166 -14.38 14.41 -4.55
CA SER A 166 -14.04 15.33 -5.64
C SER A 166 -13.46 14.65 -6.89
N TRP A 167 -13.22 13.35 -6.88
CA TRP A 167 -12.82 12.56 -8.05
C TRP A 167 -13.75 12.78 -9.25
N TYR A 168 -15.04 12.98 -9.00
CA TYR A 168 -16.05 13.25 -10.05
C TYR A 168 -15.90 14.64 -10.68
N LYS A 169 -15.12 15.52 -10.05
CA LYS A 169 -14.93 16.91 -10.47
C LYS A 169 -13.59 17.17 -11.16
N LEU A 170 -12.80 16.12 -11.41
CA LEU A 170 -11.56 16.26 -12.14
C LEU A 170 -11.86 16.79 -13.55
N LYS A 171 -11.48 18.03 -13.80
CA LYS A 171 -11.57 18.63 -15.12
C LYS A 171 -10.50 18.02 -16.03
N LYS A 172 -10.95 17.39 -17.09
CA LYS A 172 -10.09 16.98 -18.17
C LYS A 172 -9.84 18.18 -19.08
N GLU A 173 -8.60 18.49 -19.34
CA GLU A 173 -8.20 19.46 -20.37
C GLU A 173 -7.56 18.69 -21.52
N GLU A 174 -8.01 18.99 -22.73
CA GLU A 174 -7.39 18.47 -23.95
C GLU A 174 -6.15 19.30 -24.25
N LYS A 175 -4.97 18.73 -24.02
CA LYS A 175 -3.69 19.33 -24.42
C LYS A 175 -3.00 18.44 -25.45
N LYS A 176 -2.83 18.96 -26.67
CA LYS A 176 -2.14 18.26 -27.77
C LYS A 176 -2.76 16.90 -28.16
N GLY A 177 -4.09 16.77 -28.08
CA GLY A 177 -4.77 15.51 -28.39
C GLY A 177 -4.73 14.44 -27.28
N GLU A 178 -4.17 14.75 -26.12
CA GLU A 178 -4.19 13.90 -24.94
C GLU A 178 -5.07 14.51 -23.84
N GLU A 179 -5.94 13.71 -23.24
CA GLU A 179 -6.71 14.13 -22.07
C GLU A 179 -5.77 14.25 -20.86
N VAL A 180 -5.48 15.47 -20.43
CA VAL A 180 -4.63 15.74 -19.26
C VAL A 180 -5.47 16.31 -18.12
N PHE A 181 -5.35 15.75 -16.94
CA PHE A 181 -6.00 16.32 -15.76
C PHE A 181 -5.27 17.57 -15.28
N THR A 182 -6.00 18.66 -15.07
CA THR A 182 -5.44 19.87 -14.46
C THR A 182 -5.09 19.60 -13.00
N ARG A 183 -3.80 19.71 -12.67
CA ARG A 183 -3.27 19.45 -11.34
C ARG A 183 -2.67 20.72 -10.74
N GLY A 184 -3.10 21.05 -9.52
CA GLY A 184 -2.49 22.09 -8.72
C GLY A 184 -1.06 21.75 -8.24
N LYS A 185 -0.47 22.61 -7.40
CA LYS A 185 0.84 22.32 -6.77
C LYS A 185 0.83 21.03 -5.95
N VAL A 186 -0.29 20.71 -5.32
CA VAL A 186 -0.54 19.46 -4.59
C VAL A 186 -1.82 18.86 -5.13
N PHE A 187 -1.76 17.60 -5.52
CA PHE A 187 -2.91 16.82 -5.91
C PHE A 187 -3.23 15.80 -4.81
N ILE A 188 -4.13 16.22 -3.93
CA ILE A 188 -4.40 15.53 -2.66
C ILE A 188 -4.75 14.06 -2.86
N LEU A 189 -5.46 13.70 -3.93
CA LEU A 189 -5.83 12.32 -4.21
C LEU A 189 -4.61 11.41 -4.42
N ALA A 190 -3.66 11.85 -5.26
CA ALA A 190 -2.42 11.10 -5.49
C ALA A 190 -1.61 10.97 -4.19
N PHE A 191 -1.55 12.04 -3.39
CA PHE A 191 -0.86 12.02 -2.12
C PHE A 191 -1.50 11.04 -1.12
N ILE A 192 -2.84 11.01 -1.04
CA ILE A 192 -3.57 10.07 -0.18
C ILE A 192 -3.33 8.62 -0.64
N GLU A 193 -3.28 8.34 -1.94
CA GLU A 193 -2.94 7.00 -2.44
C GLU A 193 -1.54 6.57 -1.98
N TRP A 194 -0.54 7.44 -2.10
CA TRP A 194 0.80 7.14 -1.62
C TRP A 194 0.86 6.90 -0.11
N ILE A 195 0.16 7.73 0.68
CA ILE A 195 0.06 7.51 2.13
C ILE A 195 -0.52 6.15 2.43
N ASN A 196 -1.62 5.75 1.78
CA ASN A 196 -2.25 4.45 2.02
C ASN A 196 -1.34 3.28 1.62
N ILE A 197 -0.52 3.43 0.57
CA ILE A 197 0.47 2.42 0.20
C ILE A 197 1.56 2.30 1.28
N PHE A 198 2.10 3.42 1.76
CA PHE A 198 3.12 3.38 2.82
C PHE A 198 2.55 2.84 4.14
N VAL A 199 1.35 3.22 4.48
CA VAL A 199 0.62 2.68 5.64
C VAL A 199 0.41 1.18 5.48
N TYR A 200 0.01 0.71 4.29
CA TYR A 200 -0.11 -0.72 4.02
C TYR A 200 1.22 -1.47 4.16
N LEU A 201 2.33 -0.90 3.71
CA LEU A 201 3.64 -1.52 3.93
C LEU A 201 4.02 -1.56 5.41
N LEU A 202 3.59 -0.57 6.20
CA LEU A 202 3.85 -0.54 7.64
C LEU A 202 3.20 -1.72 8.38
N ILE A 203 2.04 -2.21 7.93
CA ILE A 203 1.35 -3.32 8.62
C ILE A 203 2.23 -4.57 8.72
N TYR A 204 3.04 -4.84 7.69
CA TYR A 204 3.95 -6.01 7.70
C TYR A 204 5.03 -5.88 8.77
N ILE A 205 5.52 -4.67 9.03
CA ILE A 205 6.46 -4.43 10.14
C ILE A 205 5.77 -4.74 11.46
N LEU A 206 4.55 -4.24 11.65
CA LEU A 206 3.79 -4.43 12.88
C LEU A 206 3.47 -5.92 13.12
N VAL A 207 3.08 -6.64 12.07
CA VAL A 207 2.82 -8.09 12.11
C VAL A 207 4.09 -8.89 12.44
N ILE A 208 5.25 -8.48 11.89
CA ILE A 208 6.53 -9.16 12.17
C ILE A 208 6.99 -8.91 13.61
N ILE A 209 6.72 -7.73 14.15
CA ILE A 209 7.16 -7.34 15.50
C ILE A 209 6.22 -7.89 16.57
N GLU A 210 4.93 -8.03 16.30
CA GLU A 210 3.90 -8.42 17.28
C GLU A 210 4.31 -9.64 18.13
N PRO A 211 4.81 -10.76 17.57
CA PRO A 211 5.18 -11.94 18.38
C PRO A 211 6.36 -11.73 19.32
N PHE A 212 7.11 -10.64 19.17
CA PHE A 212 8.27 -10.31 20.00
C PHE A 212 7.96 -9.30 21.10
N ILE A 213 6.76 -8.78 21.15
CA ILE A 213 6.28 -7.92 22.24
C ILE A 213 5.94 -8.83 23.41
N LYS A 214 6.75 -8.77 24.47
CA LYS A 214 6.58 -9.55 25.69
C LYS A 214 6.01 -8.71 26.82
#